data_1ae3809d25cb56d6b3b5d447f49bd93b
#
_entry.id   1ae3809d25cb56d6b3b5d447f49bd93b
#
_cell.length_a   1.000
_cell.length_b   1.000
_cell.length_c   1.000
_cell.angle_alpha   90.00
_cell.angle_beta   90.00
_cell.angle_gamma   90.00
#
_symmetry.space_group_name_H-M   'P 1'
#
loop_
_entity.id
_entity.type
_entity.pdbx_description
1 polymer ?
#
loop_
_entity_poly.entity_id
_entity_poly.type
_entity_poly.pdbx_seq_one_letter_code
_entity_poly.pdbx_strand_id
1 'polypeptide(L)' 'MATNEQMKTEFSYFGEVWTFFKKYYCVESTEEFWEAVMADAAAINEKYRCSLCKDLILAVLNELERKSKMKQNAT' A
#
# COMPACT_ATOMS: atom_id res chain seq x y z
N MET A 1 4.84 21.22 -16.90
CA MET A 1 4.15 20.19 -17.66
C MET A 1 4.82 18.84 -17.41
N ALA A 2 4.03 17.81 -17.08
CA ALA A 2 4.57 16.47 -16.83
C ALA A 2 5.09 15.84 -18.12
N THR A 3 6.23 15.15 -18.04
CA THR A 3 6.77 14.42 -19.18
C THR A 3 6.13 13.04 -19.26
N ASN A 4 6.23 12.39 -20.41
CA ASN A 4 5.75 11.01 -20.59
C ASN A 4 6.47 10.06 -19.64
N GLU A 5 7.74 10.32 -19.36
CA GLU A 5 8.52 9.49 -18.43
C GLU A 5 8.01 9.59 -17.00
N GLN A 6 7.64 10.81 -16.56
CA GLN A 6 7.05 11.02 -15.26
C GLN A 6 5.71 10.30 -15.15
N MET A 7 4.89 10.39 -16.18
CA MET A 7 3.58 9.72 -16.21
C MET A 7 3.73 8.20 -16.16
N LYS A 8 4.72 7.66 -16.87
CA LYS A 8 5.01 6.22 -16.85
C LYS A 8 5.44 5.76 -15.46
N THR A 9 6.27 6.56 -14.80
CA THR A 9 6.72 6.25 -13.43
C THR A 9 5.54 6.25 -12.48
N GLU A 10 4.67 7.26 -12.57
CA GLU A 10 3.48 7.35 -11.72
C GLU A 10 2.54 6.18 -11.98
N PHE A 11 2.32 5.83 -13.24
CA PHE A 11 1.51 4.66 -13.58
C PHE A 11 2.09 3.41 -12.95
N SER A 12 3.42 3.27 -12.98
CA SER A 12 4.08 2.09 -12.42
C SER A 12 3.84 1.96 -10.93
N TYR A 13 4.04 3.03 -10.14
CA TYR A 13 3.85 2.89 -8.71
C TYR A 13 2.38 2.83 -8.29
N PHE A 14 1.48 3.48 -9.04
CA PHE A 14 0.05 3.26 -8.81
C PHE A 14 -0.31 1.78 -8.97
N GLY A 15 0.23 1.15 -10.02
CA GLY A 15 0.02 -0.27 -10.28
C GLY A 15 0.59 -1.16 -9.18
N GLU A 16 1.78 -0.83 -8.68
CA GLU A 16 2.39 -1.60 -7.59
C GLU A 16 1.64 -1.42 -6.28
N VAL A 17 1.18 -0.21 -5.98
CA VAL A 17 0.37 0.04 -4.79
C VAL A 17 -0.97 -0.70 -4.89
N TRP A 18 -1.58 -0.73 -6.07
CA TRP A 18 -2.82 -1.48 -6.29
C TRP A 18 -2.60 -2.98 -6.08
N THR A 19 -1.50 -3.53 -6.61
CA THR A 19 -1.14 -4.93 -6.41
C THR A 19 -0.91 -5.23 -4.94
N PHE A 20 -0.23 -4.33 -4.24
CA PHE A 20 0.00 -4.40 -2.81
C PHE A 20 -1.32 -4.44 -2.05
N PHE A 21 -2.25 -3.56 -2.37
CA PHE A 21 -3.56 -3.52 -1.74
C PHE A 21 -4.34 -4.82 -1.98
N LYS A 22 -4.34 -5.32 -3.21
CA LYS A 22 -5.01 -6.58 -3.55
C LYS A 22 -4.43 -7.76 -2.77
N LYS A 23 -3.11 -7.80 -2.65
CA LYS A 23 -2.41 -8.90 -1.95
C LYS A 23 -2.86 -9.02 -0.50
N TYR A 24 -3.10 -7.89 0.15
CA TYR A 24 -3.44 -7.85 1.57
C TYR A 24 -4.91 -7.47 1.82
N TYR A 25 -5.73 -7.56 0.79
CA TYR A 25 -7.14 -7.15 0.86
C TYR A 25 -7.90 -7.91 1.95
N CYS A 26 -7.66 -9.20 2.08
CA CYS A 26 -8.26 -10.01 3.15
C CYS A 26 -7.37 -9.91 4.38
N VAL A 27 -7.67 -8.95 5.23
CA VAL A 27 -6.84 -8.61 6.39
C VAL A 27 -6.89 -9.72 7.44
N GLU A 28 -5.73 -10.09 7.94
CA GLU A 28 -5.58 -11.03 9.04
C GLU A 28 -5.09 -10.29 10.28
N SER A 29 -5.33 -10.84 11.46
CA SER A 29 -4.91 -10.21 12.71
C SER A 29 -3.66 -10.88 13.31
N THR A 30 -2.75 -11.36 12.46
CA THR A 30 -1.50 -11.96 12.88
C THR A 30 -0.35 -10.98 12.74
N GLU A 31 0.68 -11.18 13.56
CA GLU A 31 1.88 -10.37 13.50
C GLU A 31 2.60 -10.54 12.16
N GLU A 32 2.64 -11.78 11.68
CA GLU A 32 3.27 -12.11 10.39
C GLU A 32 2.61 -11.36 9.24
N PHE A 33 1.30 -11.20 9.28
CA PHE A 33 0.57 -10.45 8.25
C PHE A 33 1.05 -9.00 8.21
N TRP A 34 1.09 -8.35 9.38
CA TRP A 34 1.47 -6.93 9.45
C TRP A 34 2.95 -6.71 9.15
N GLU A 35 3.81 -7.66 9.54
CA GLU A 35 5.22 -7.59 9.17
C GLU A 35 5.40 -7.65 7.65
N ALA A 36 4.66 -8.55 6.98
CA ALA A 36 4.71 -8.65 5.53
C ALA A 36 4.18 -7.38 4.86
N VAL A 37 3.08 -6.82 5.39
CA VAL A 37 2.51 -5.56 4.88
C VAL A 37 3.55 -4.44 4.96
N MET A 38 4.19 -4.28 6.10
CA MET A 38 5.17 -3.21 6.29
C MET A 38 6.41 -3.42 5.44
N ALA A 39 6.85 -4.66 5.27
CA ALA A 39 8.01 -4.97 4.44
C ALA A 39 7.74 -4.63 2.97
N ASP A 40 6.57 -5.00 2.46
CA ASP A 40 6.20 -4.69 1.08
C ASP A 40 6.01 -3.20 0.87
N ALA A 41 5.40 -2.52 1.83
CA ALA A 41 5.22 -1.06 1.79
C ALA A 41 6.57 -0.35 1.74
N ALA A 42 7.51 -0.77 2.57
CA ALA A 42 8.85 -0.19 2.62
C ALA A 42 9.59 -0.41 1.29
N ALA A 43 9.44 -1.59 0.70
CA ALA A 43 10.09 -1.90 -0.58
C ALA A 43 9.59 -0.99 -1.70
N ILE A 44 8.29 -0.76 -1.78
CA ILE A 44 7.71 0.13 -2.78
C ILE A 44 8.18 1.57 -2.56
N ASN A 45 8.14 2.02 -1.30
CA ASN A 45 8.58 3.38 -0.96
C ASN A 45 10.05 3.60 -1.30
N GLU A 46 10.90 2.63 -1.01
CA GLU A 46 12.33 2.70 -1.31
C GLU A 46 12.59 2.75 -2.81
N LYS A 47 11.81 1.99 -3.59
CA LYS A 47 11.95 1.93 -5.04
C LYS A 47 11.65 3.27 -5.72
N TYR A 48 10.62 3.97 -5.26
CA TYR A 48 10.16 5.18 -5.94
C TYR A 48 10.50 6.48 -5.23
N ARG A 49 10.62 6.47 -3.92
CA ARG A 49 11.02 7.63 -3.10
C ARG A 49 10.36 8.95 -3.48
N CYS A 50 9.05 8.92 -3.69
CA CYS A 50 8.34 10.16 -4.01
C CYS A 50 7.16 10.36 -3.07
N SER A 51 6.78 11.63 -2.90
CA SER A 51 5.73 12.03 -1.95
C SER A 51 4.39 11.38 -2.27
N LEU A 52 4.00 11.36 -3.54
CA LEU A 52 2.72 10.78 -3.93
C LEU A 52 2.69 9.27 -3.67
N CYS A 53 3.76 8.57 -4.00
CA CYS A 53 3.86 7.13 -3.73
C CYS A 53 3.73 6.86 -2.24
N LYS A 54 4.43 7.62 -1.41
CA LYS A 54 4.34 7.51 0.05
C LYS A 54 2.91 7.74 0.52
N ASP A 55 2.25 8.78 0.00
CA ASP A 55 0.87 9.08 0.38
C ASP A 55 -0.09 7.97 0.00
N LEU A 56 0.10 7.36 -1.18
CA LEU A 56 -0.70 6.24 -1.63
C LEU A 56 -0.52 5.04 -0.70
N ILE A 57 0.72 4.74 -0.32
CA ILE A 57 1.01 3.65 0.59
C ILE A 57 0.35 3.91 1.95
N LEU A 58 0.46 5.13 2.47
CA LEU A 58 -0.17 5.47 3.75
C LEU A 58 -1.68 5.34 3.68
N ALA A 59 -2.29 5.74 2.56
CA ALA A 59 -3.73 5.58 2.36
C ALA A 59 -4.14 4.11 2.40
N VAL A 60 -3.37 3.24 1.75
CA VAL A 60 -3.63 1.80 1.76
C VAL A 60 -3.47 1.24 3.17
N LEU A 61 -2.39 1.61 3.87
CA LEU A 61 -2.17 1.15 5.25
C LEU A 61 -3.33 1.55 6.16
N ASN A 62 -3.80 2.78 6.03
CA ASN A 62 -4.94 3.26 6.82
C ASN A 62 -6.20 2.46 6.51
N GLU A 63 -6.42 2.12 5.25
CA GLU A 63 -7.58 1.32 4.86
C GLU A 63 -7.49 -0.11 5.40
N LEU A 64 -6.30 -0.72 5.35
CA LEU A 64 -6.10 -2.05 5.91
C LEU A 64 -6.34 -2.07 7.41
N GLU A 65 -5.88 -1.02 8.12
CA GLU A 65 -6.15 -0.88 9.55
C GLU A 65 -7.65 -0.75 9.82
N ARG A 66 -8.35 0.03 9.01
CA ARG A 66 -9.80 0.21 9.13
C ARG A 66 -10.52 -1.12 8.95
N LYS A 67 -10.13 -1.89 7.94
CA LYS A 67 -10.69 -3.23 7.70
C LYS A 67 -10.43 -4.16 8.89
N SER A 68 -9.24 -4.08 9.48
CA SER A 68 -8.88 -4.87 10.65
C SER A 68 -9.79 -4.56 11.83
N LYS A 69 -10.00 -3.28 12.11
CA LYS A 69 -10.87 -2.83 13.20
C LYS A 69 -12.32 -3.25 12.98
N MET A 70 -12.81 -3.13 11.75
CA MET A 70 -14.17 -3.56 11.41
C MET A 70 -14.35 -5.06 11.61
N LYS A 71 -13.35 -5.86 11.21
CA LYS A 71 -13.38 -7.30 11.39
C LYS A 71 -13.41 -7.68 12.86
N GLN A 72 -12.65 -6.97 13.71
CA GLN A 72 -12.64 -7.19 15.14
C GLN A 72 -13.97 -6.81 15.78
N ASN A 73 -14.59 -5.72 15.31
CA ASN A 73 -15.85 -5.24 15.85
C ASN A 73 -17.07 -6.05 15.39
N ALA A 74 -16.89 -6.84 14.34
CA ALA A 74 -17.97 -7.68 13.79
C ALA A 74 -18.22 -8.95 14.62
N THR A 75 -17.42 -9.20 15.63
CA THR A 75 -17.62 -10.36 16.54
C THR A 75 -18.41 -10.01 17.81
#